data_b98fd1216d4bbd6844f5f3540364cc77
#
_entry.id   b98fd1216d4bbd6844f5f3540364cc77
#
_cell.length_a   1.000
_cell.length_b   1.000
_cell.length_c   1.000
_cell.angle_alpha   90.00
_cell.angle_beta   90.00
_cell.angle_gamma   90.00
#
_symmetry.space_group_name_H-M   'P 1'
#
loop_
_entity.id
_entity.type
_entity.pdbx_description
1 polymer ?
#
loop_
_entity_poly.entity_id
_entity_poly.type
_entity_poly.pdbx_seq_one_letter_code
_entity_poly.pdbx_strand_id
1 'polypeptide(L)'
;MAKKWNMERTMRRLKGFALFGVWQEKDGESGLKRMWRQLLGVIVATVREFVLRNPYVWATSLAFDMVMSVVPVVALLLAVAQGFGFQAEIEKFVLEVFAVQPTAAEAILDFSKSYLSYNRGYGVLGWGIVLMVYAVFMLIRDVEDAFSEIWSIRKTRSFKRKLIDYIALSFIVPVVIILLSGMLIFTNGIADRLLNYEMLAPVVRTLINLSPVVVLSVAFTAFYIFIPNTKVKFLNALVSGVLSSFCIILLQTVYIRVQVMFTSYSAVYGSLSALPLLLLWLQLSWMVFLFFAQLCYVSQNHWMLTYFVHTYDISHNYRMKVCAVMLRAICQHFGEKKQPMTAREIRERVGLTSFPQQVVCDLLRMMADVGLLNEMYLTKGDDEARYQPAFDLEQMTLGELIERMELWHKNQYRTFALAKMEGENRRVLDEYEQLYENFLEEMREVKLRNE
;
A
#
# COMPACT_ATOMS: atom_id res chain seq x y z
N MET A 1 -8.71 -40.01 -8.36
CA MET A 1 -8.15 -39.17 -9.46
C MET A 1 -9.18 -38.18 -10.03
N ALA A 2 -10.43 -38.54 -10.33
CA ALA A 2 -11.44 -37.65 -10.91
C ALA A 2 -11.79 -36.40 -10.06
N LYS A 3 -11.81 -36.50 -8.73
CA LYS A 3 -12.11 -35.38 -7.82
C LYS A 3 -11.02 -34.32 -7.80
N LYS A 4 -9.75 -34.71 -7.94
CA LYS A 4 -8.59 -33.80 -8.03
C LYS A 4 -8.57 -33.07 -9.36
N TRP A 5 -8.91 -33.75 -10.44
CA TRP A 5 -8.97 -33.20 -11.80
C TRP A 5 -10.13 -32.20 -11.98
N ASN A 6 -11.31 -32.48 -11.38
CA ASN A 6 -12.44 -31.54 -11.36
C ASN A 6 -12.10 -30.28 -10.55
N MET A 7 -11.38 -30.40 -9.43
CA MET A 7 -10.96 -29.29 -8.59
C MET A 7 -9.97 -28.38 -9.32
N GLU A 8 -9.01 -28.95 -10.05
CA GLU A 8 -8.06 -28.20 -10.87
C GLU A 8 -8.75 -27.47 -12.04
N ARG A 9 -9.72 -28.11 -12.68
CA ARG A 9 -10.50 -27.50 -13.75
C ARG A 9 -11.37 -26.36 -13.24
N THR A 10 -11.97 -26.52 -12.08
CA THR A 10 -12.75 -25.47 -11.41
C THR A 10 -11.86 -24.31 -10.97
N MET A 11 -10.69 -24.60 -10.41
CA MET A 11 -9.71 -23.57 -10.06
C MET A 11 -9.18 -22.80 -11.29
N ARG A 12 -8.92 -23.48 -12.41
CA ARG A 12 -8.54 -22.79 -13.67
C ARG A 12 -9.67 -21.92 -14.21
N ARG A 13 -10.93 -22.38 -14.14
CA ARG A 13 -12.09 -21.58 -14.54
C ARG A 13 -12.30 -20.37 -13.61
N LEU A 14 -12.16 -20.56 -12.29
CA LEU A 14 -12.24 -19.47 -11.32
C LEU A 14 -11.08 -18.46 -11.51
N LYS A 15 -9.84 -18.93 -11.75
CA LYS A 15 -8.72 -18.06 -12.10
C LYS A 15 -8.98 -17.32 -13.40
N GLY A 16 -9.46 -17.99 -14.44
CA GLY A 16 -9.81 -17.33 -15.72
C GLY A 16 -10.92 -16.32 -15.58
N PHE A 17 -11.96 -16.62 -14.79
CA PHE A 17 -13.05 -15.69 -14.50
C PHE A 17 -12.56 -14.49 -13.68
N ALA A 18 -11.77 -14.71 -12.63
CA ALA A 18 -11.19 -13.64 -11.80
C ALA A 18 -10.21 -12.75 -12.58
N LEU A 19 -9.45 -13.33 -13.51
CA LEU A 19 -8.45 -12.61 -14.30
C LEU A 19 -9.03 -11.85 -15.49
N PHE A 20 -10.05 -12.41 -16.16
CA PHE A 20 -10.57 -11.87 -17.41
C PHE A 20 -12.09 -11.66 -17.40
N GLY A 21 -12.88 -12.61 -16.86
CA GLY A 21 -14.32 -12.61 -16.97
C GLY A 21 -15.02 -11.48 -16.20
N VAL A 22 -14.45 -11.06 -15.07
CA VAL A 22 -14.99 -9.98 -14.22
C VAL A 22 -14.87 -8.61 -14.92
N TRP A 23 -13.92 -8.47 -15.87
CA TRP A 23 -13.56 -7.20 -16.50
C TRP A 23 -14.17 -6.99 -17.87
N GLN A 24 -14.74 -8.04 -18.50
CA GLN A 24 -15.37 -7.91 -19.80
C GLN A 24 -16.72 -7.19 -19.67
N GLU A 25 -16.81 -6.00 -20.23
CA GLU A 25 -18.10 -5.32 -20.41
C GLU A 25 -18.92 -6.10 -21.45
N LYS A 26 -20.11 -6.53 -21.04
CA LYS A 26 -21.07 -7.14 -21.94
C LYS A 26 -22.11 -6.09 -22.33
N ASP A 27 -22.25 -5.84 -23.62
CA ASP A 27 -23.28 -4.96 -24.13
C ASP A 27 -24.67 -5.49 -23.73
N GLY A 28 -25.49 -4.63 -23.10
CA GLY A 28 -26.85 -4.98 -22.67
C GLY A 28 -27.00 -5.46 -21.23
N GLU A 29 -25.96 -5.37 -20.36
CA GLU A 29 -26.09 -5.70 -18.94
C GLU A 29 -26.96 -4.68 -18.17
N SER A 30 -27.85 -5.20 -17.29
CA SER A 30 -28.60 -4.34 -16.36
C SER A 30 -27.64 -3.63 -15.38
N GLY A 31 -27.97 -2.38 -14.99
CA GLY A 31 -27.13 -1.55 -14.12
C GLY A 31 -26.75 -2.24 -12.81
N LEU A 32 -27.65 -3.06 -12.25
CA LEU A 32 -27.39 -3.81 -11.01
C LEU A 32 -26.31 -4.90 -11.21
N LYS A 33 -26.33 -5.63 -12.34
CA LYS A 33 -25.32 -6.63 -12.67
C LYS A 33 -23.95 -5.99 -12.89
N ARG A 34 -23.92 -4.83 -13.54
CA ARG A 34 -22.71 -4.02 -13.76
C ARG A 34 -22.10 -3.59 -12.42
N MET A 35 -22.92 -3.10 -11.47
CA MET A 35 -22.48 -2.71 -10.14
C MET A 35 -21.88 -3.89 -9.35
N TRP A 36 -22.57 -5.05 -9.33
CA TRP A 36 -22.05 -6.24 -8.66
C TRP A 36 -20.75 -6.75 -9.28
N ARG A 37 -20.63 -6.70 -10.59
CA ARG A 37 -19.40 -7.08 -11.29
C ARG A 37 -18.24 -6.14 -10.93
N GLN A 38 -18.48 -4.83 -10.87
CA GLN A 38 -17.48 -3.84 -10.46
C GLN A 38 -17.03 -4.07 -9.02
N LEU A 39 -17.95 -4.33 -8.09
CA LEU A 39 -17.63 -4.66 -6.69
C LEU A 39 -16.79 -5.93 -6.60
N LEU A 40 -17.19 -7.00 -7.30
CA LEU A 40 -16.38 -8.24 -7.34
C LEU A 40 -15.00 -7.98 -7.95
N GLY A 41 -14.91 -7.17 -8.99
CA GLY A 41 -13.65 -6.76 -9.59
C GLY A 41 -12.73 -6.06 -8.59
N VAL A 42 -13.26 -5.10 -7.85
CA VAL A 42 -12.48 -4.38 -6.80
C VAL A 42 -11.99 -5.34 -5.72
N ILE A 43 -12.83 -6.29 -5.26
CA ILE A 43 -12.43 -7.27 -4.24
C ILE A 43 -11.33 -8.19 -4.77
N VAL A 44 -11.51 -8.76 -5.97
CA VAL A 44 -10.53 -9.64 -6.61
C VAL A 44 -9.20 -8.91 -6.83
N ALA A 45 -9.27 -7.67 -7.30
CA ALA A 45 -8.11 -6.81 -7.47
C ALA A 45 -7.38 -6.55 -6.15
N THR A 46 -8.13 -6.21 -5.11
CA THR A 46 -7.58 -5.94 -3.79
C THR A 46 -6.84 -7.18 -3.24
N VAL A 47 -7.47 -8.34 -3.27
CA VAL A 47 -6.85 -9.60 -2.78
C VAL A 47 -5.59 -9.92 -3.57
N ARG A 48 -5.63 -9.79 -4.90
CA ARG A 48 -4.49 -10.08 -5.76
C ARG A 48 -3.32 -9.13 -5.49
N GLU A 49 -3.55 -7.82 -5.55
CA GLU A 49 -2.52 -6.80 -5.30
C GLU A 49 -1.95 -6.95 -3.88
N PHE A 50 -2.81 -7.22 -2.91
CA PHE A 50 -2.39 -7.47 -1.54
C PHE A 50 -1.44 -8.66 -1.43
N VAL A 51 -1.76 -9.80 -2.04
CA VAL A 51 -0.90 -10.99 -2.00
C VAL A 51 0.43 -10.76 -2.76
N LEU A 52 0.40 -10.08 -3.90
CA LEU A 52 1.60 -9.83 -4.72
C LEU A 52 2.62 -8.90 -4.05
N ARG A 53 2.17 -7.98 -3.21
CA ARG A 53 3.04 -7.01 -2.51
C ARG A 53 3.62 -7.52 -1.18
N ASN A 54 3.48 -8.82 -0.90
CA ASN A 54 3.98 -9.45 0.34
C ASN A 54 3.62 -8.69 1.62
N PRO A 55 2.33 -8.44 1.90
CA PRO A 55 1.86 -7.66 3.05
C PRO A 55 2.28 -8.25 4.39
N TYR A 56 2.57 -9.54 4.42
CA TYR A 56 3.06 -10.23 5.60
C TYR A 56 4.38 -9.63 6.10
N VAL A 57 5.29 -9.29 5.21
CA VAL A 57 6.59 -8.68 5.56
C VAL A 57 6.36 -7.31 6.22
N TRP A 58 5.53 -6.47 5.60
CA TRP A 58 5.19 -5.16 6.16
C TRP A 58 4.46 -5.26 7.50
N ALA A 59 3.47 -6.15 7.61
CA ALA A 59 2.72 -6.35 8.85
C ALA A 59 3.61 -6.86 9.99
N THR A 60 4.59 -7.72 9.70
CA THR A 60 5.54 -8.24 10.69
C THR A 60 6.49 -7.14 11.16
N SER A 61 7.06 -6.36 10.22
CA SER A 61 7.91 -5.22 10.56
C SER A 61 7.18 -4.22 11.43
N LEU A 62 6.00 -3.78 11.01
CA LEU A 62 5.17 -2.82 11.76
C LEU A 62 4.74 -3.33 13.14
N ALA A 63 4.45 -4.62 13.27
CA ALA A 63 4.13 -5.22 14.57
C ALA A 63 5.33 -5.19 15.52
N PHE A 64 6.53 -5.50 15.02
CA PHE A 64 7.76 -5.43 15.79
C PHE A 64 8.07 -3.98 16.19
N ASP A 65 8.04 -3.04 15.26
CA ASP A 65 8.33 -1.63 15.52
C ASP A 65 7.32 -1.02 16.49
N MET A 66 6.04 -1.44 16.41
CA MET A 66 5.01 -1.03 17.36
C MET A 66 5.31 -1.52 18.77
N VAL A 67 5.74 -2.78 18.96
CA VAL A 67 6.13 -3.28 20.28
C VAL A 67 7.33 -2.51 20.83
N MET A 68 8.33 -2.23 20.00
CA MET A 68 9.51 -1.47 20.40
C MET A 68 9.21 -0.01 20.74
N SER A 69 8.21 0.59 20.06
CA SER A 69 7.84 2.00 20.26
C SER A 69 6.69 2.20 21.26
N VAL A 70 5.93 1.16 21.64
CA VAL A 70 4.76 1.32 22.50
C VAL A 70 5.10 1.88 23.87
N VAL A 71 6.17 1.42 24.50
CA VAL A 71 6.63 1.93 25.82
C VAL A 71 7.05 3.41 25.71
N PRO A 72 7.93 3.81 24.77
CA PRO A 72 8.22 5.22 24.51
C PRO A 72 6.99 6.09 24.22
N VAL A 73 6.06 5.60 23.41
CA VAL A 73 4.82 6.34 23.06
C VAL A 73 3.94 6.54 24.29
N VAL A 74 3.71 5.47 25.06
CA VAL A 74 2.90 5.57 26.30
C VAL A 74 3.59 6.45 27.32
N ALA A 75 4.91 6.39 27.46
CA ALA A 75 5.67 7.28 28.34
C ALA A 75 5.49 8.76 27.94
N LEU A 76 5.52 9.05 26.61
CA LEU A 76 5.27 10.40 26.11
C LEU A 76 3.82 10.86 26.40
N LEU A 77 2.85 9.98 26.16
CA LEU A 77 1.43 10.25 26.46
C LEU A 77 1.24 10.56 27.95
N LEU A 78 1.82 9.75 28.85
CA LEU A 78 1.75 9.97 30.28
C LEU A 78 2.44 11.27 30.71
N ALA A 79 3.62 11.59 30.14
CA ALA A 79 4.33 12.83 30.43
C ALA A 79 3.51 14.08 30.04
N VAL A 80 2.90 14.06 28.85
CA VAL A 80 2.01 15.14 28.39
C VAL A 80 0.77 15.22 29.27
N ALA A 81 0.10 14.09 29.51
CA ALA A 81 -1.11 14.04 30.34
C ALA A 81 -0.87 14.50 31.78
N GLN A 82 0.30 14.19 32.35
CA GLN A 82 0.70 14.66 33.68
C GLN A 82 0.78 16.18 33.73
N GLY A 83 1.28 16.83 32.68
CA GLY A 83 1.33 18.30 32.59
C GLY A 83 -0.05 18.95 32.57
N PHE A 84 -1.09 18.23 32.12
CA PHE A 84 -2.49 18.70 32.03
C PHE A 84 -3.41 18.11 33.11
N GLY A 85 -2.93 17.19 33.97
CA GLY A 85 -3.72 16.55 35.02
C GLY A 85 -4.60 15.38 34.56
N PHE A 86 -4.39 14.81 33.36
CA PHE A 86 -5.18 13.73 32.76
C PHE A 86 -4.46 12.36 32.77
N GLN A 87 -3.56 12.14 33.73
CA GLN A 87 -2.76 10.89 33.76
C GLN A 87 -3.63 9.64 33.92
N ALA A 88 -4.65 9.69 34.80
CA ALA A 88 -5.53 8.56 35.08
C ALA A 88 -6.36 8.14 33.86
N GLU A 89 -6.76 9.10 33.03
CA GLU A 89 -7.50 8.87 31.79
C GLU A 89 -6.64 8.15 30.75
N ILE A 90 -5.36 8.51 30.64
CA ILE A 90 -4.43 7.83 29.72
C ILE A 90 -4.14 6.40 30.21
N GLU A 91 -3.95 6.20 31.52
CA GLU A 91 -3.77 4.84 32.08
C GLU A 91 -4.99 3.96 31.74
N LYS A 92 -6.19 4.48 31.96
CA LYS A 92 -7.45 3.77 31.61
C LYS A 92 -7.54 3.50 30.11
N PHE A 93 -7.20 4.48 29.28
CA PHE A 93 -7.19 4.34 27.82
C PHE A 93 -6.24 3.22 27.36
N VAL A 94 -5.00 3.16 27.91
CA VAL A 94 -4.02 2.10 27.60
C VAL A 94 -4.59 0.74 27.97
N LEU A 95 -5.19 0.60 29.16
CA LEU A 95 -5.82 -0.65 29.59
C LEU A 95 -6.97 -1.07 28.67
N GLU A 96 -7.77 -0.11 28.19
CA GLU A 96 -8.87 -0.38 27.25
C GLU A 96 -8.37 -0.78 25.86
N VAL A 97 -7.36 -0.11 25.32
CA VAL A 97 -6.77 -0.43 24.01
C VAL A 97 -6.13 -1.80 24.00
N PHE A 98 -5.43 -2.16 25.08
CA PHE A 98 -4.81 -3.46 25.26
C PHE A 98 -5.67 -4.45 26.08
N ALA A 99 -6.98 -4.27 26.13
CA ALA A 99 -7.89 -5.15 26.86
C ALA A 99 -7.83 -6.62 26.40
N VAL A 100 -7.35 -6.85 25.17
CA VAL A 100 -7.06 -8.20 24.63
C VAL A 100 -5.91 -8.89 25.36
N GLN A 101 -4.98 -8.13 25.92
CA GLN A 101 -3.77 -8.59 26.63
C GLN A 101 -3.55 -7.79 27.91
N PRO A 102 -4.34 -8.01 28.99
CA PRO A 102 -4.27 -7.22 30.22
C PRO A 102 -2.88 -7.21 30.86
N THR A 103 -2.22 -8.37 30.90
CA THR A 103 -0.85 -8.51 31.45
C THR A 103 0.19 -7.72 30.66
N ALA A 104 0.03 -7.62 29.34
CA ALA A 104 0.89 -6.77 28.52
C ALA A 104 0.60 -5.29 28.75
N ALA A 105 -0.68 -4.90 28.91
CA ALA A 105 -1.07 -3.53 29.22
C ALA A 105 -0.46 -3.03 30.54
N GLU A 106 -0.54 -3.83 31.60
CA GLU A 106 0.05 -3.55 32.90
C GLU A 106 1.57 -3.41 32.79
N ALA A 107 2.24 -4.35 32.13
CA ALA A 107 3.68 -4.28 31.90
C ALA A 107 4.10 -3.02 31.13
N ILE A 108 3.37 -2.65 30.07
CA ILE A 108 3.62 -1.42 29.29
C ILE A 108 3.52 -0.19 30.19
N LEU A 109 2.50 -0.10 31.04
CA LEU A 109 2.31 1.02 31.96
C LEU A 109 3.43 1.08 33.00
N ASP A 110 3.79 -0.05 33.61
CA ASP A 110 4.84 -0.13 34.61
C ASP A 110 6.22 0.26 34.04
N PHE A 111 6.57 -0.26 32.87
CA PHE A 111 7.79 0.14 32.16
C PHE A 111 7.77 1.62 31.77
N SER A 112 6.64 2.13 31.31
CA SER A 112 6.51 3.55 30.92
C SER A 112 6.64 4.48 32.13
N LYS A 113 6.01 4.15 33.26
CA LYS A 113 6.17 4.88 34.54
C LYS A 113 7.59 4.81 35.09
N SER A 114 8.19 3.62 35.05
CA SER A 114 9.58 3.42 35.46
C SER A 114 10.53 4.24 34.60
N TYR A 115 10.30 4.24 33.28
CA TYR A 115 11.07 5.03 32.33
C TYR A 115 11.00 6.54 32.65
N LEU A 116 9.82 7.07 32.97
CA LEU A 116 9.64 8.47 33.35
C LEU A 116 10.27 8.79 34.73
N SER A 117 10.18 7.87 35.69
CA SER A 117 10.77 8.07 37.04
C SER A 117 12.29 8.00 37.03
N TYR A 118 12.87 7.10 36.26
CA TYR A 118 14.32 6.93 36.15
C TYR A 118 15.00 8.13 35.49
N ASN A 119 14.32 8.80 34.59
CA ASN A 119 14.83 9.94 33.84
C ASN A 119 14.85 11.28 34.65
N ARG A 120 14.57 11.28 35.94
CA ARG A 120 14.64 12.49 36.78
C ARG A 120 16.08 12.93 37.13
N GLY A 121 17.10 12.14 36.76
CA GLY A 121 18.54 12.48 36.94
C GLY A 121 19.09 13.24 35.73
N TYR A 122 19.73 14.38 35.96
CA TYR A 122 20.14 15.39 34.96
C TYR A 122 21.05 14.91 33.78
N GLY A 123 21.62 13.73 33.83
CA GLY A 123 22.52 13.23 32.78
C GLY A 123 21.90 12.19 31.82
N VAL A 124 20.88 11.45 32.26
CA VAL A 124 20.24 10.36 31.50
C VAL A 124 19.00 10.85 30.77
N LEU A 125 18.44 11.98 31.18
CA LEU A 125 17.26 12.61 30.62
C LEU A 125 17.38 12.87 29.10
N GLY A 126 18.54 13.33 28.63
CA GLY A 126 18.73 13.68 27.22
C GLY A 126 18.68 12.46 26.29
N TRP A 127 19.37 11.39 26.65
CA TRP A 127 19.43 10.17 25.82
C TRP A 127 18.09 9.41 25.80
N GLY A 128 17.39 9.37 26.93
CA GLY A 128 16.09 8.72 27.01
C GLY A 128 15.04 9.39 26.10
N ILE A 129 14.98 10.71 26.09
CA ILE A 129 14.09 11.49 25.21
C ILE A 129 14.49 11.29 23.74
N VAL A 130 15.78 11.30 23.41
CA VAL A 130 16.25 11.08 22.04
C VAL A 130 15.86 9.70 21.54
N LEU A 131 16.05 8.65 22.35
CA LEU A 131 15.64 7.28 21.99
C LEU A 131 14.13 7.16 21.84
N MET A 132 13.36 7.84 22.67
CA MET A 132 11.89 7.88 22.60
C MET A 132 11.42 8.53 21.30
N VAL A 133 11.94 9.70 20.97
CA VAL A 133 11.62 10.42 19.72
C VAL A 133 12.07 9.59 18.51
N TYR A 134 13.23 8.93 18.60
CA TYR A 134 13.72 8.04 17.54
C TYR A 134 12.80 6.85 17.31
N ALA A 135 12.32 6.18 18.36
CA ALA A 135 11.41 5.04 18.24
C ALA A 135 10.08 5.44 17.59
N VAL A 136 9.52 6.59 18.00
CA VAL A 136 8.29 7.14 17.39
C VAL A 136 8.52 7.51 15.92
N PHE A 137 9.68 8.12 15.62
CA PHE A 137 10.06 8.48 14.26
C PHE A 137 10.17 7.24 13.35
N MET A 138 10.79 6.15 13.83
CA MET A 138 10.90 4.90 13.09
C MET A 138 9.53 4.29 12.78
N LEU A 139 8.65 4.19 13.78
CA LEU A 139 7.30 3.67 13.58
C LEU A 139 6.53 4.46 12.51
N ILE A 140 6.53 5.80 12.59
CA ILE A 140 5.81 6.63 11.63
C ILE A 140 6.40 6.50 10.22
N ARG A 141 7.74 6.41 10.12
CA ARG A 141 8.45 6.18 8.86
C ARG A 141 8.04 4.87 8.22
N ASP A 142 8.04 3.77 8.97
CA ASP A 142 7.75 2.45 8.43
C ASP A 142 6.27 2.31 8.02
N VAL A 143 5.37 3.00 8.73
CA VAL A 143 3.98 3.16 8.30
C VAL A 143 3.90 3.95 6.99
N GLU A 144 4.60 5.09 6.84
CA GLU A 144 4.63 5.87 5.60
C GLU A 144 5.21 5.06 4.44
N ASP A 145 6.27 4.27 4.67
CA ASP A 145 6.91 3.44 3.65
C ASP A 145 5.96 2.32 3.19
N ALA A 146 5.24 1.65 4.10
CA ALA A 146 4.22 0.66 3.77
C ALA A 146 3.08 1.26 2.93
N PHE A 147 2.60 2.46 3.29
CA PHE A 147 1.58 3.16 2.50
C PHE A 147 2.11 3.64 1.16
N SER A 148 3.35 4.10 1.08
CA SER A 148 4.00 4.51 -0.17
C SER A 148 4.11 3.35 -1.14
N GLU A 149 4.39 2.13 -0.65
CA GLU A 149 4.38 0.90 -1.44
C GLU A 149 2.97 0.58 -1.96
N ILE A 150 1.93 0.63 -1.09
CA ILE A 150 0.53 0.40 -1.48
C ILE A 150 0.08 1.39 -2.56
N TRP A 151 0.38 2.67 -2.38
CA TRP A 151 -0.02 3.74 -3.30
C TRP A 151 0.93 3.93 -4.48
N SER A 152 2.01 3.13 -4.58
CA SER A 152 3.04 3.20 -5.62
C SER A 152 3.66 4.60 -5.76
N ILE A 153 3.88 5.28 -4.63
CA ILE A 153 4.41 6.65 -4.59
C ILE A 153 5.92 6.62 -4.70
N ARG A 154 6.48 7.11 -5.81
CA ARG A 154 7.95 7.19 -6.02
C ARG A 154 8.59 8.45 -5.45
N LYS A 155 7.86 9.54 -5.32
CA LYS A 155 8.37 10.80 -4.76
C LYS A 155 8.17 10.83 -3.25
N THR A 156 9.22 10.50 -2.51
CA THR A 156 9.24 10.68 -1.07
C THR A 156 9.33 12.17 -0.71
N ARG A 157 8.69 12.56 0.39
CA ARG A 157 8.84 13.92 0.96
C ARG A 157 10.31 14.19 1.27
N SER A 158 10.77 15.44 1.17
CA SER A 158 12.12 15.80 1.60
C SER A 158 12.30 15.51 3.09
N PHE A 159 13.49 15.05 3.50
CA PHE A 159 13.79 14.67 4.89
C PHE A 159 13.40 15.75 5.92
N LYS A 160 13.68 17.02 5.60
CA LYS A 160 13.30 18.16 6.46
C LYS A 160 11.79 18.25 6.68
N ARG A 161 10.99 18.05 5.64
CA ARG A 161 9.53 18.07 5.73
C ARG A 161 9.00 16.88 6.50
N LYS A 162 9.55 15.68 6.27
CA LYS A 162 9.22 14.48 7.05
C LYS A 162 9.45 14.70 8.55
N LEU A 163 10.61 15.24 8.91
CA LEU A 163 10.97 15.51 10.30
C LEU A 163 9.97 16.46 10.98
N ILE A 164 9.60 17.56 10.32
CA ILE A 164 8.64 18.52 10.83
C ILE A 164 7.26 17.88 10.99
N ASP A 165 6.79 17.16 9.97
CA ASP A 165 5.48 16.50 9.97
C ASP A 165 5.42 15.44 11.09
N TYR A 166 6.49 14.68 11.33
CA TYR A 166 6.54 13.63 12.35
C TYR A 166 6.62 14.19 13.77
N ILE A 167 7.40 15.26 13.98
CA ILE A 167 7.41 15.98 15.26
C ILE A 167 6.02 16.54 15.54
N ALA A 168 5.37 17.19 14.56
CA ALA A 168 4.02 17.71 14.71
C ALA A 168 3.02 16.58 15.07
N LEU A 169 3.06 15.44 14.38
CA LEU A 169 2.22 14.28 14.66
C LEU A 169 2.45 13.73 16.07
N SER A 170 3.70 13.66 16.52
CA SER A 170 4.05 13.19 17.87
C SER A 170 3.42 14.02 18.99
N PHE A 171 3.12 15.29 18.73
CA PHE A 171 2.40 16.16 19.67
C PHE A 171 0.88 16.18 19.44
N ILE A 172 0.44 16.15 18.18
CA ILE A 172 -0.99 16.21 17.83
C ILE A 172 -1.72 14.92 18.23
N VAL A 173 -1.10 13.75 17.97
CA VAL A 173 -1.74 12.44 18.25
C VAL A 173 -2.10 12.28 19.73
N PRO A 174 -1.23 12.56 20.72
CA PRO A 174 -1.60 12.54 22.13
C PRO A 174 -2.76 13.46 22.48
N VAL A 175 -2.73 14.68 21.97
CA VAL A 175 -3.81 15.65 22.23
C VAL A 175 -5.14 15.17 21.65
N VAL A 176 -5.14 14.61 20.43
CA VAL A 176 -6.35 14.04 19.82
C VAL A 176 -6.86 12.84 20.62
N ILE A 177 -5.98 11.96 21.09
CA ILE A 177 -6.36 10.81 21.94
C ILE A 177 -7.01 11.30 23.24
N ILE A 178 -6.43 12.30 23.91
CA ILE A 178 -6.98 12.87 25.14
C ILE A 178 -8.38 13.47 24.88
N LEU A 179 -8.53 14.21 23.79
CA LEU A 179 -9.82 14.80 23.42
C LEU A 179 -10.87 13.72 23.10
N LEU A 180 -10.51 12.68 22.35
CA LEU A 180 -11.40 11.57 22.04
C LEU A 180 -11.79 10.80 23.31
N SER A 181 -10.83 10.52 24.20
CA SER A 181 -11.08 9.86 25.48
C SER A 181 -12.02 10.70 26.36
N GLY A 182 -11.77 12.00 26.46
CA GLY A 182 -12.65 12.93 27.16
C GLY A 182 -14.07 12.96 26.59
N MET A 183 -14.19 12.94 25.27
CA MET A 183 -15.49 12.86 24.58
C MET A 183 -16.23 11.55 24.88
N LEU A 184 -15.54 10.41 24.90
CA LEU A 184 -16.11 9.11 25.25
C LEU A 184 -16.59 9.07 26.71
N ILE A 185 -15.81 9.60 27.64
CA ILE A 185 -16.21 9.71 29.07
C ILE A 185 -17.45 10.59 29.22
N PHE A 186 -17.46 11.71 28.52
CA PHE A 186 -18.62 12.64 28.55
C PHE A 186 -19.89 12.00 27.96
N THR A 187 -19.75 11.29 26.84
CA THR A 187 -20.87 10.56 26.22
C THR A 187 -21.38 9.43 27.11
N ASN A 188 -20.51 8.69 27.81
CA ASN A 188 -20.89 7.64 28.74
C ASN A 188 -21.63 8.24 29.96
N GLY A 189 -21.17 9.39 30.50
CA GLY A 189 -21.83 10.06 31.59
C GLY A 189 -23.23 10.62 31.24
N ILE A 190 -23.43 11.06 30.00
CA ILE A 190 -24.77 11.43 29.49
C ILE A 190 -25.59 10.18 29.26
N ALA A 191 -25.01 9.12 28.73
CA ALA A 191 -25.70 7.86 28.49
C ALA A 191 -26.27 7.26 29.78
N ASP A 192 -25.50 7.25 30.88
CA ASP A 192 -25.95 6.78 32.20
C ASP A 192 -27.17 7.54 32.70
N ARG A 193 -27.25 8.84 32.43
CA ARG A 193 -28.44 9.66 32.77
C ARG A 193 -29.65 9.33 31.89
N LEU A 194 -29.43 9.08 30.59
CA LEU A 194 -30.48 8.78 29.62
C LEU A 194 -30.98 7.31 29.74
N LEU A 195 -30.16 6.38 30.25
CA LEU A 195 -30.58 5.03 30.54
C LEU A 195 -31.64 4.89 31.62
N ASN A 196 -31.80 5.92 32.45
CA ASN A 196 -32.88 5.99 33.44
C ASN A 196 -34.28 6.22 32.81
N TYR A 197 -34.34 6.58 31.50
CA TYR A 197 -35.61 6.70 30.79
C TYR A 197 -35.85 5.41 29.99
N GLU A 198 -36.82 4.57 30.42
CA GLU A 198 -37.14 3.27 29.85
C GLU A 198 -37.34 3.31 28.32
N MET A 199 -37.90 4.39 27.80
CA MET A 199 -38.21 4.56 26.38
C MET A 199 -36.94 4.81 25.52
N LEU A 200 -35.89 5.42 26.07
CA LEU A 200 -34.66 5.77 25.39
C LEU A 200 -33.54 4.75 25.61
N ALA A 201 -33.64 3.91 26.65
CA ALA A 201 -32.64 2.95 27.06
C ALA A 201 -32.16 2.01 25.91
N PRO A 202 -33.02 1.41 25.04
CA PRO A 202 -32.58 0.54 23.98
C PRO A 202 -31.77 1.31 22.90
N VAL A 203 -32.17 2.53 22.59
CA VAL A 203 -31.46 3.36 21.59
C VAL A 203 -30.08 3.76 22.12
N VAL A 204 -30.04 4.23 23.38
CA VAL A 204 -28.79 4.65 24.03
C VAL A 204 -27.80 3.49 24.13
N ARG A 205 -28.26 2.28 24.53
CA ARG A 205 -27.42 1.06 24.58
C ARG A 205 -26.86 0.71 23.19
N THR A 206 -27.67 0.81 22.15
CA THR A 206 -27.22 0.53 20.78
C THR A 206 -26.14 1.53 20.34
N LEU A 207 -26.31 2.83 20.64
CA LEU A 207 -25.33 3.86 20.34
C LEU A 207 -24.02 3.67 21.10
N ILE A 208 -24.08 3.31 22.39
CA ILE A 208 -22.88 3.00 23.19
C ILE A 208 -22.14 1.79 22.61
N ASN A 209 -22.86 0.72 22.26
CA ASN A 209 -22.25 -0.47 21.67
C ASN A 209 -21.64 -0.21 20.28
N LEU A 210 -22.17 0.76 19.55
CA LEU A 210 -21.67 1.15 18.23
C LEU A 210 -20.49 2.16 18.30
N SER A 211 -20.33 2.83 19.44
CA SER A 211 -19.33 3.89 19.61
C SER A 211 -17.90 3.46 19.29
N PRO A 212 -17.40 2.27 19.67
CA PRO A 212 -16.05 1.82 19.31
C PRO A 212 -15.88 1.68 17.80
N VAL A 213 -16.91 1.18 17.09
CA VAL A 213 -16.89 1.07 15.62
C VAL A 213 -16.78 2.44 14.97
N VAL A 214 -17.56 3.41 15.45
CA VAL A 214 -17.58 4.77 14.92
C VAL A 214 -16.23 5.46 15.13
N VAL A 215 -15.68 5.40 16.36
CA VAL A 215 -14.39 6.01 16.69
C VAL A 215 -13.26 5.41 15.84
N LEU A 216 -13.19 4.09 15.75
CA LEU A 216 -12.19 3.41 14.91
C LEU A 216 -12.38 3.73 13.44
N SER A 217 -13.65 3.82 12.96
CA SER A 217 -13.93 4.18 11.56
C SER A 217 -13.42 5.56 11.22
N VAL A 218 -13.63 6.55 12.10
CA VAL A 218 -13.12 7.92 11.93
C VAL A 218 -11.59 7.92 11.94
N ALA A 219 -10.98 7.24 12.91
CA ALA A 219 -9.53 7.14 13.02
C ALA A 219 -8.90 6.51 11.77
N PHE A 220 -9.39 5.34 11.33
CA PHE A 220 -8.86 4.67 10.14
C PHE A 220 -9.10 5.46 8.86
N THR A 221 -10.27 6.12 8.74
CA THR A 221 -10.51 7.03 7.61
C THR A 221 -9.50 8.17 7.58
N ALA A 222 -9.21 8.76 8.72
CA ALA A 222 -8.19 9.80 8.85
C ALA A 222 -6.80 9.27 8.48
N PHE A 223 -6.41 8.09 8.97
CA PHE A 223 -5.14 7.47 8.59
C PHE A 223 -5.04 7.22 7.09
N TYR A 224 -6.08 6.68 6.44
CA TYR A 224 -6.08 6.42 5.00
C TYR A 224 -6.02 7.69 4.15
N ILE A 225 -6.43 8.84 4.69
CA ILE A 225 -6.35 10.14 3.99
C ILE A 225 -5.01 10.84 4.22
N PHE A 226 -4.52 10.86 5.47
CA PHE A 226 -3.39 11.71 5.84
C PHE A 226 -2.01 11.06 5.66
N ILE A 227 -1.91 9.73 5.83
CA ILE A 227 -0.62 9.04 5.71
C ILE A 227 -0.11 9.06 4.26
N PRO A 228 -0.90 8.69 3.22
CA PRO A 228 -0.41 8.70 1.85
C PRO A 228 -0.07 10.12 1.38
N ASN A 229 1.09 10.29 0.74
CA ASN A 229 1.47 11.57 0.15
C ASN A 229 0.81 11.78 -1.22
N THR A 230 -0.51 11.58 -1.29
CA THR A 230 -1.33 11.72 -2.51
C THR A 230 -2.75 12.12 -2.16
N LYS A 231 -3.53 12.53 -3.17
CA LYS A 231 -4.95 12.89 -2.97
C LYS A 231 -5.80 11.64 -2.85
N VAL A 232 -6.34 11.40 -1.66
CA VAL A 232 -7.27 10.29 -1.40
C VAL A 232 -8.70 10.80 -1.39
N LYS A 233 -9.59 10.12 -2.13
CA LYS A 233 -11.02 10.47 -2.15
C LYS A 233 -11.66 10.08 -0.82
N PHE A 234 -12.31 11.04 -0.15
CA PHE A 234 -12.92 10.86 1.16
C PHE A 234 -13.87 9.66 1.24
N LEU A 235 -14.72 9.47 0.24
CA LEU A 235 -15.71 8.38 0.24
C LEU A 235 -15.05 7.00 0.22
N ASN A 236 -13.97 6.83 -0.55
CA ASN A 236 -13.23 5.56 -0.62
C ASN A 236 -12.51 5.27 0.70
N ALA A 237 -11.92 6.30 1.31
CA ALA A 237 -11.30 6.18 2.62
C ALA A 237 -12.33 5.87 3.71
N LEU A 238 -13.50 6.51 3.69
CA LEU A 238 -14.58 6.26 4.64
C LEU A 238 -15.09 4.82 4.58
N VAL A 239 -15.39 4.32 3.38
CA VAL A 239 -15.85 2.93 3.19
C VAL A 239 -14.80 1.94 3.68
N SER A 240 -13.53 2.16 3.33
CA SER A 240 -12.43 1.30 3.78
C SER A 240 -12.20 1.40 5.29
N GLY A 241 -12.34 2.60 5.89
CA GLY A 241 -12.21 2.82 7.33
C GLY A 241 -13.31 2.12 8.13
N VAL A 242 -14.56 2.20 7.68
CA VAL A 242 -15.69 1.50 8.30
C VAL A 242 -15.52 -0.02 8.21
N LEU A 243 -15.16 -0.55 7.05
CA LEU A 243 -14.92 -2.00 6.88
C LEU A 243 -13.73 -2.48 7.72
N SER A 244 -12.66 -1.68 7.76
CA SER A 244 -11.48 -1.98 8.58
C SER A 244 -11.82 -2.06 10.07
N SER A 245 -12.56 -1.08 10.60
CA SER A 245 -12.95 -1.05 12.01
C SER A 245 -13.84 -2.24 12.38
N PHE A 246 -14.79 -2.59 11.52
CA PHE A 246 -15.62 -3.78 11.72
C PHE A 246 -14.79 -5.06 11.75
N CYS A 247 -13.86 -5.23 10.80
CA CYS A 247 -12.99 -6.41 10.74
C CYS A 247 -12.01 -6.48 11.91
N ILE A 248 -11.49 -5.35 12.40
CA ILE A 248 -10.60 -5.32 13.58
C ILE A 248 -11.38 -5.76 14.85
N ILE A 249 -12.60 -5.27 15.05
CA ILE A 249 -13.43 -5.67 16.20
C ILE A 249 -13.80 -7.16 16.11
N LEU A 250 -14.13 -7.64 14.90
CA LEU A 250 -14.35 -9.06 14.67
C LEU A 250 -13.09 -9.90 14.97
N LEU A 251 -11.94 -9.46 14.46
CA LEU A 251 -10.64 -10.07 14.72
C LEU A 251 -10.37 -10.15 16.22
N GLN A 252 -10.57 -9.03 16.95
CA GLN A 252 -10.42 -8.96 18.41
C GLN A 252 -11.30 -9.98 19.12
N THR A 253 -12.57 -10.09 18.73
CA THR A 253 -13.54 -11.03 19.32
C THR A 253 -13.10 -12.48 19.09
N VAL A 254 -12.69 -12.82 17.87
CA VAL A 254 -12.17 -14.15 17.51
C VAL A 254 -10.89 -14.45 18.26
N TYR A 255 -9.98 -13.50 18.30
CA TYR A 255 -8.67 -13.64 18.96
C TYR A 255 -8.82 -13.95 20.46
N ILE A 256 -9.68 -13.22 21.18
CA ILE A 256 -9.94 -13.45 22.60
C ILE A 256 -10.48 -14.88 22.82
N ARG A 257 -11.41 -15.36 21.98
CA ARG A 257 -11.92 -16.73 22.08
C ARG A 257 -10.85 -17.78 21.84
N VAL A 258 -10.01 -17.58 20.83
CA VAL A 258 -8.90 -18.46 20.50
C VAL A 258 -7.86 -18.47 21.63
N GLN A 259 -7.55 -17.30 22.22
CA GLN A 259 -6.60 -17.19 23.33
C GLN A 259 -7.05 -18.01 24.55
N VAL A 260 -8.35 -18.01 24.88
CA VAL A 260 -8.90 -18.82 25.98
C VAL A 260 -8.72 -20.32 25.70
N MET A 261 -8.78 -20.77 24.45
CA MET A 261 -8.52 -22.17 24.09
C MET A 261 -7.04 -22.57 24.23
N PHE A 262 -6.12 -21.61 24.12
CA PHE A 262 -4.68 -21.82 24.28
C PHE A 262 -4.17 -21.66 25.74
N THR A 263 -5.04 -21.87 26.75
CA THR A 263 -4.66 -21.82 28.18
C THR A 263 -3.50 -22.77 28.52
N SER A 264 -3.43 -23.92 27.82
CA SER A 264 -2.30 -24.87 27.94
C SER A 264 -0.95 -24.27 27.47
N TYR A 265 -0.95 -23.31 26.58
CA TYR A 265 0.27 -22.63 26.12
C TYR A 265 0.84 -21.75 27.23
N SER A 266 -0.04 -21.05 27.96
CA SER A 266 0.34 -20.25 29.14
C SER A 266 0.90 -21.10 30.28
N ALA A 267 0.46 -22.36 30.40
CA ALA A 267 0.98 -23.28 31.42
C ALA A 267 2.45 -23.69 31.19
N VAL A 268 2.89 -23.73 29.92
CA VAL A 268 4.28 -24.07 29.54
C VAL A 268 5.19 -22.88 29.59
N TYR A 269 4.74 -21.73 29.07
CA TYR A 269 5.55 -20.53 28.89
C TYR A 269 5.36 -19.46 29.97
N GLY A 270 4.36 -19.61 30.85
CA GLY A 270 4.08 -18.64 31.92
C GLY A 270 3.85 -17.23 31.38
N SER A 271 4.44 -16.23 32.07
CA SER A 271 4.36 -14.81 31.68
C SER A 271 5.03 -14.50 30.33
N LEU A 272 5.98 -15.33 29.87
CA LEU A 272 6.65 -15.16 28.58
C LEU A 272 5.70 -15.40 27.39
N SER A 273 4.56 -16.06 27.59
CA SER A 273 3.55 -16.28 26.52
C SER A 273 2.87 -14.98 26.07
N ALA A 274 2.84 -13.97 26.90
CA ALA A 274 2.15 -12.70 26.59
C ALA A 274 2.79 -11.97 25.39
N LEU A 275 4.10 -11.98 25.26
CA LEU A 275 4.81 -11.27 24.17
C LEU A 275 4.54 -11.89 22.78
N PRO A 276 4.71 -13.21 22.56
CA PRO A 276 4.36 -13.82 21.28
C PRO A 276 2.88 -13.65 20.90
N LEU A 277 1.99 -13.75 21.87
CA LEU A 277 0.56 -13.55 21.63
C LEU A 277 0.25 -12.10 21.26
N LEU A 278 0.86 -11.13 21.92
CA LEU A 278 0.74 -9.71 21.58
C LEU A 278 1.25 -9.44 20.17
N LEU A 279 2.44 -9.97 19.82
CA LEU A 279 2.99 -9.83 18.48
C LEU A 279 2.07 -10.40 17.41
N LEU A 280 1.51 -11.59 17.64
CA LEU A 280 0.56 -12.21 16.71
C LEU A 280 -0.69 -11.35 16.52
N TRP A 281 -1.25 -10.82 17.62
CA TRP A 281 -2.42 -9.94 17.56
C TRP A 281 -2.12 -8.66 16.78
N LEU A 282 -0.99 -8.02 17.06
CA LEU A 282 -0.56 -6.81 16.35
C LEU A 282 -0.33 -7.08 14.86
N GLN A 283 0.34 -8.20 14.53
CA GLN A 283 0.60 -8.58 13.14
C GLN A 283 -0.70 -8.80 12.36
N LEU A 284 -1.67 -9.53 12.95
CA LEU A 284 -2.98 -9.74 12.31
C LEU A 284 -3.74 -8.41 12.17
N SER A 285 -3.66 -7.53 13.16
CA SER A 285 -4.29 -6.20 13.11
C SER A 285 -3.69 -5.35 12.01
N TRP A 286 -2.36 -5.33 11.86
CA TRP A 286 -1.69 -4.64 10.76
C TRP A 286 -2.03 -5.24 9.40
N MET A 287 -2.14 -6.57 9.28
CA MET A 287 -2.58 -7.21 8.04
C MET A 287 -3.97 -6.76 7.61
N VAL A 288 -4.93 -6.70 8.55
CA VAL A 288 -6.29 -6.19 8.27
C VAL A 288 -6.24 -4.72 7.88
N PHE A 289 -5.50 -3.90 8.63
CA PHE A 289 -5.38 -2.47 8.35
C PHE A 289 -4.78 -2.18 6.96
N LEU A 290 -3.68 -2.85 6.61
CA LEU A 290 -3.05 -2.71 5.28
C LEU A 290 -3.92 -3.27 4.15
N PHE A 291 -4.71 -4.33 4.41
CA PHE A 291 -5.66 -4.86 3.44
C PHE A 291 -6.72 -3.82 3.05
N PHE A 292 -7.27 -3.11 4.02
CA PHE A 292 -8.24 -2.05 3.76
C PHE A 292 -7.59 -0.77 3.21
N ALA A 293 -6.33 -0.50 3.50
CA ALA A 293 -5.56 0.53 2.79
C ALA A 293 -5.42 0.17 1.30
N GLN A 294 -5.14 -1.10 0.98
CA GLN A 294 -5.11 -1.60 -0.40
C GLN A 294 -6.49 -1.51 -1.06
N LEU A 295 -7.57 -1.83 -0.33
CA LEU A 295 -8.95 -1.69 -0.83
C LEU A 295 -9.26 -0.22 -1.15
N CYS A 296 -8.86 0.72 -0.31
CA CYS A 296 -9.02 2.16 -0.55
C CYS A 296 -8.31 2.58 -1.85
N TYR A 297 -7.07 2.16 -2.04
CA TYR A 297 -6.30 2.42 -3.25
C TYR A 297 -6.96 1.82 -4.49
N VAL A 298 -7.32 0.54 -4.44
CA VAL A 298 -7.93 -0.19 -5.56
C VAL A 298 -9.29 0.42 -5.92
N SER A 299 -10.13 0.73 -4.92
CA SER A 299 -11.45 1.31 -5.18
C SER A 299 -11.38 2.69 -5.81
N GLN A 300 -10.36 3.50 -5.47
CA GLN A 300 -10.12 4.79 -6.08
C GLN A 300 -9.58 4.68 -7.51
N ASN A 301 -8.71 3.70 -7.76
CA ASN A 301 -7.96 3.54 -9.01
C ASN A 301 -8.43 2.34 -9.84
N HIS A 302 -9.66 1.83 -9.60
CA HIS A 302 -10.19 0.63 -10.26
C HIS A 302 -10.16 0.71 -11.79
N TRP A 303 -10.35 1.90 -12.36
CA TRP A 303 -10.28 2.14 -13.81
C TRP A 303 -8.86 1.94 -14.38
N MET A 304 -7.79 2.15 -13.58
CA MET A 304 -6.41 1.84 -13.97
C MET A 304 -6.12 0.35 -13.92
N LEU A 305 -6.84 -0.38 -13.05
CA LEU A 305 -6.60 -1.78 -12.73
C LEU A 305 -7.48 -2.74 -13.54
N THR A 306 -8.20 -2.25 -14.55
CA THR A 306 -9.26 -2.96 -15.29
C THR A 306 -8.78 -4.21 -16.04
N TYR A 307 -7.49 -4.38 -16.29
CA TYR A 307 -6.90 -5.58 -16.90
C TYR A 307 -5.59 -5.90 -16.18
N PHE A 308 -5.61 -6.94 -15.33
CA PHE A 308 -4.43 -7.35 -14.57
C PHE A 308 -3.48 -8.22 -15.41
N VAL A 309 -2.80 -7.58 -16.32
CA VAL A 309 -1.63 -8.17 -16.97
C VAL A 309 -0.43 -7.40 -16.44
N HIS A 310 0.44 -8.06 -15.66
CA HIS A 310 1.72 -7.45 -15.33
C HIS A 310 2.54 -7.34 -16.61
N THR A 311 3.28 -6.26 -16.75
CA THR A 311 4.18 -6.04 -17.89
C THR A 311 5.14 -7.22 -18.08
N TYR A 312 5.47 -7.96 -17.01
CA TYR A 312 6.29 -9.18 -17.05
C TYR A 312 5.55 -10.42 -17.58
N ASP A 313 4.23 -10.48 -17.45
CA ASP A 313 3.42 -11.59 -17.97
C ASP A 313 3.18 -11.50 -19.49
N ILE A 314 3.52 -10.35 -20.07
CA ILE A 314 3.42 -10.12 -21.52
C ILE A 314 4.71 -10.60 -22.18
N SER A 315 4.59 -11.38 -23.26
CA SER A 315 5.76 -11.83 -24.00
C SER A 315 6.62 -10.65 -24.47
N HIS A 316 7.94 -10.83 -24.49
CA HIS A 316 8.87 -9.79 -24.93
C HIS A 316 8.49 -9.20 -26.29
N ASN A 317 8.21 -10.05 -27.29
CA ASN A 317 7.82 -9.63 -28.63
C ASN A 317 6.52 -8.79 -28.63
N TYR A 318 5.51 -9.15 -27.80
CA TYR A 318 4.28 -8.37 -27.72
C TYR A 318 4.51 -7.00 -27.07
N ARG A 319 5.36 -6.93 -26.02
CA ARG A 319 5.78 -5.64 -25.42
C ARG A 319 6.43 -4.73 -26.45
N MET A 320 7.38 -5.27 -27.24
CA MET A 320 8.08 -4.51 -28.28
C MET A 320 7.11 -3.93 -29.32
N LYS A 321 6.12 -4.74 -29.78
CA LYS A 321 5.07 -4.26 -30.69
C LYS A 321 4.26 -3.12 -30.12
N VAL A 322 3.86 -3.21 -28.85
CA VAL A 322 3.08 -2.16 -28.17
C VAL A 322 3.94 -0.90 -27.99
N CYS A 323 5.21 -1.03 -27.57
CA CYS A 323 6.14 0.09 -27.45
C CYS A 323 6.37 0.79 -28.80
N ALA A 324 6.55 0.04 -29.90
CA ALA A 324 6.73 0.61 -31.23
C ALA A 324 5.52 1.46 -31.68
N VAL A 325 4.30 0.94 -31.47
CA VAL A 325 3.07 1.66 -31.85
C VAL A 325 2.87 2.90 -30.98
N MET A 326 3.14 2.82 -29.68
CA MET A 326 3.07 3.97 -28.76
C MET A 326 4.12 5.03 -29.11
N LEU A 327 5.38 4.62 -29.31
CA LEU A 327 6.47 5.55 -29.66
C LEU A 327 6.17 6.26 -30.99
N ARG A 328 5.69 5.54 -32.00
CA ARG A 328 5.25 6.13 -33.26
C ARG A 328 4.17 7.20 -33.06
N ALA A 329 3.13 6.90 -32.25
CA ALA A 329 2.07 7.86 -31.97
C ALA A 329 2.58 9.12 -31.26
N ILE A 330 3.55 8.97 -30.34
CA ILE A 330 4.19 10.08 -29.62
C ILE A 330 5.02 10.93 -30.60
N CYS A 331 5.84 10.30 -31.44
CA CYS A 331 6.66 11.00 -32.45
C CYS A 331 5.81 11.77 -33.44
N GLN A 332 4.72 11.17 -33.95
CA GLN A 332 3.80 11.86 -34.86
C GLN A 332 3.14 13.08 -34.18
N HIS A 333 2.66 12.92 -32.96
CA HIS A 333 2.02 14.01 -32.20
C HIS A 333 2.99 15.16 -31.93
N PHE A 334 4.23 14.83 -31.56
CA PHE A 334 5.27 15.83 -31.32
C PHE A 334 5.66 16.55 -32.61
N GLY A 335 5.74 15.83 -33.74
CA GLY A 335 5.97 16.42 -35.07
C GLY A 335 4.90 17.42 -35.51
N GLU A 336 3.66 17.27 -35.00
CA GLU A 336 2.55 18.22 -35.19
C GLU A 336 2.69 19.49 -34.31
N LYS A 337 3.82 19.64 -33.57
CA LYS A 337 4.10 20.74 -32.62
C LYS A 337 3.04 20.90 -31.51
N LYS A 338 2.42 19.80 -31.11
CA LYS A 338 1.42 19.75 -30.02
C LYS A 338 2.08 19.52 -28.67
N GLN A 339 1.33 19.81 -27.58
CA GLN A 339 1.82 19.58 -26.23
C GLN A 339 2.05 18.09 -25.96
N PRO A 340 3.01 17.73 -25.08
CA PRO A 340 3.26 16.33 -24.69
C PRO A 340 2.01 15.63 -24.19
N MET A 341 1.83 14.36 -24.58
CA MET A 341 0.64 13.57 -24.27
C MET A 341 0.77 12.86 -22.91
N THR A 342 -0.37 12.71 -22.22
CA THR A 342 -0.51 11.83 -21.07
C THR A 342 -0.60 10.37 -21.50
N ALA A 343 -0.32 9.45 -20.58
CA ALA A 343 -0.47 8.01 -20.85
C ALA A 343 -1.89 7.63 -21.31
N ARG A 344 -2.90 8.34 -20.82
CA ARG A 344 -4.29 8.14 -21.22
C ARG A 344 -4.54 8.57 -22.67
N GLU A 345 -4.07 9.76 -23.05
CA GLU A 345 -4.20 10.27 -24.41
C GLU A 345 -3.47 9.38 -25.44
N ILE A 346 -2.28 8.85 -25.07
CA ILE A 346 -1.52 7.91 -25.89
C ILE A 346 -2.32 6.62 -26.09
N ARG A 347 -2.88 6.04 -25.02
CA ARG A 347 -3.69 4.83 -25.05
C ARG A 347 -4.91 4.98 -25.96
N GLU A 348 -5.63 6.09 -25.85
CA GLU A 348 -6.81 6.39 -26.67
C GLU A 348 -6.42 6.58 -28.15
N ARG A 349 -5.36 7.32 -28.44
CA ARG A 349 -4.88 7.59 -29.81
C ARG A 349 -4.42 6.33 -30.55
N VAL A 350 -3.77 5.41 -29.81
CA VAL A 350 -3.27 4.13 -30.36
C VAL A 350 -4.39 3.08 -30.49
N GLY A 351 -5.58 3.34 -29.94
CA GLY A 351 -6.68 2.37 -29.93
C GLY A 351 -6.50 1.23 -28.95
N LEU A 352 -5.58 1.37 -27.99
CA LEU A 352 -5.32 0.38 -26.94
C LEU A 352 -6.35 0.46 -25.80
N THR A 353 -7.61 0.75 -26.10
CA THR A 353 -8.68 0.92 -25.10
C THR A 353 -8.91 -0.32 -24.25
N SER A 354 -8.71 -1.49 -24.82
CA SER A 354 -8.77 -2.79 -24.11
C SER A 354 -7.51 -3.13 -23.33
N PHE A 355 -6.47 -2.29 -23.40
CA PHE A 355 -5.19 -2.55 -22.74
C PHE A 355 -5.13 -1.87 -21.37
N PRO A 356 -4.55 -2.52 -20.35
CA PRO A 356 -4.47 -1.94 -19.00
C PRO A 356 -3.69 -0.62 -19.00
N GLN A 357 -4.28 0.42 -18.41
CA GLN A 357 -3.60 1.72 -18.28
C GLN A 357 -2.26 1.60 -17.55
N GLN A 358 -2.19 0.73 -16.52
CA GLN A 358 -0.97 0.51 -15.77
C GLN A 358 0.16 -0.05 -16.65
N VAL A 359 -0.14 -1.02 -17.52
CA VAL A 359 0.85 -1.57 -18.46
C VAL A 359 1.33 -0.50 -19.43
N VAL A 360 0.42 0.35 -19.92
CA VAL A 360 0.80 1.50 -20.75
C VAL A 360 1.75 2.45 -19.99
N CYS A 361 1.41 2.78 -18.74
CA CYS A 361 2.28 3.61 -17.89
C CYS A 361 3.65 2.96 -17.63
N ASP A 362 3.66 1.64 -17.35
CA ASP A 362 4.90 0.92 -17.11
C ASP A 362 5.79 0.88 -18.36
N LEU A 363 5.21 0.61 -19.53
CA LEU A 363 5.94 0.62 -20.81
C LEU A 363 6.46 2.01 -21.16
N LEU A 364 5.68 3.07 -20.93
CA LEU A 364 6.13 4.45 -21.14
C LEU A 364 7.28 4.80 -20.21
N ARG A 365 7.24 4.37 -18.95
CA ARG A 365 8.33 4.55 -18.00
C ARG A 365 9.58 3.77 -18.40
N MET A 366 9.41 2.50 -18.84
CA MET A 366 10.52 1.74 -19.38
C MET A 366 11.21 2.47 -20.53
N MET A 367 10.43 3.02 -21.47
CA MET A 367 10.98 3.83 -22.57
C MET A 367 11.65 5.13 -22.09
N ALA A 368 11.15 5.73 -21.00
CA ALA A 368 11.80 6.89 -20.39
C ALA A 368 13.10 6.53 -19.67
N ASP A 369 13.12 5.41 -18.94
CA ASP A 369 14.30 4.92 -18.21
C ASP A 369 15.48 4.59 -19.16
N VAL A 370 15.20 4.11 -20.38
CA VAL A 370 16.22 3.86 -21.42
C VAL A 370 16.51 5.08 -22.31
N GLY A 371 15.94 6.24 -22.00
CA GLY A 371 16.21 7.50 -22.69
C GLY A 371 15.57 7.62 -24.08
N LEU A 372 14.49 6.86 -24.36
CA LEU A 372 13.69 7.03 -25.58
C LEU A 372 12.67 8.18 -25.43
N LEU A 373 12.17 8.39 -24.22
CA LEU A 373 11.19 9.42 -23.91
C LEU A 373 11.66 10.28 -22.74
N ASN A 374 11.21 11.54 -22.70
CA ASN A 374 11.29 12.40 -21.54
C ASN A 374 9.94 12.41 -20.83
N GLU A 375 9.96 12.12 -19.52
CA GLU A 375 8.82 12.26 -18.64
C GLU A 375 8.81 13.66 -18.02
N MET A 376 7.72 14.39 -18.15
CA MET A 376 7.61 15.77 -17.65
C MET A 376 6.25 16.02 -16.98
N TYR A 377 6.25 17.00 -16.08
CA TYR A 377 5.08 17.49 -15.38
C TYR A 377 4.94 18.99 -15.68
N LEU A 378 3.82 19.41 -16.29
CA LEU A 378 3.65 20.80 -16.75
C LEU A 378 3.47 21.80 -15.62
N THR A 379 2.90 21.38 -14.48
CA THR A 379 2.65 22.26 -13.33
C THR A 379 3.05 21.60 -12.03
N LYS A 380 3.44 22.42 -11.03
CA LYS A 380 3.77 21.95 -9.68
C LYS A 380 2.46 21.51 -8.99
N GLY A 381 2.05 20.26 -9.16
CA GLY A 381 0.79 19.71 -8.68
C GLY A 381 0.02 18.91 -9.74
N ASP A 382 0.54 18.78 -10.96
CA ASP A 382 0.04 17.83 -11.94
C ASP A 382 0.35 16.40 -11.47
N ASP A 383 -0.70 15.62 -11.27
CA ASP A 383 -0.60 14.22 -10.83
C ASP A 383 -0.34 13.27 -12.02
N GLU A 384 -0.43 13.77 -13.27
CA GLU A 384 -0.23 12.97 -14.49
C GLU A 384 1.05 13.35 -15.22
N ALA A 385 1.90 12.33 -15.45
CA ALA A 385 3.09 12.47 -16.25
C ALA A 385 2.73 12.60 -17.74
N ARG A 386 3.47 13.44 -18.46
CA ARG A 386 3.40 13.62 -19.90
C ARG A 386 4.68 13.16 -20.56
N TYR A 387 4.57 12.67 -21.78
CA TYR A 387 5.67 12.03 -22.50
C TYR A 387 5.92 12.71 -23.84
N GLN A 388 7.21 12.92 -24.14
CA GLN A 388 7.68 13.41 -25.44
C GLN A 388 8.96 12.67 -25.84
N PRO A 389 9.36 12.67 -27.14
CA PRO A 389 10.62 12.09 -27.57
C PRO A 389 11.80 12.74 -26.86
N ALA A 390 12.84 11.94 -26.53
CA ALA A 390 14.01 12.41 -25.80
C ALA A 390 15.10 12.99 -26.74
N PHE A 391 15.06 12.65 -28.02
CA PHE A 391 16.02 13.08 -29.04
C PHE A 391 15.35 13.28 -30.41
N ASP A 392 16.11 13.61 -31.44
CA ASP A 392 15.61 13.97 -32.76
C ASP A 392 14.72 12.86 -33.37
N LEU A 393 13.60 13.29 -33.95
CA LEU A 393 12.63 12.39 -34.59
C LEU A 393 13.22 11.62 -35.78
N GLU A 394 14.24 12.16 -36.45
CA GLU A 394 14.89 11.49 -37.57
C GLU A 394 15.73 10.28 -37.14
N GLN A 395 16.20 10.29 -35.88
CA GLN A 395 16.96 9.19 -35.28
C GLN A 395 16.07 8.15 -34.61
N MET A 396 14.76 8.40 -34.49
CA MET A 396 13.80 7.48 -33.90
C MET A 396 13.42 6.38 -34.88
N THR A 397 14.16 5.28 -34.82
CA THR A 397 13.94 4.09 -35.64
C THR A 397 13.45 2.90 -34.80
N LEU A 398 12.96 1.86 -35.48
CA LEU A 398 12.58 0.61 -34.82
C LEU A 398 13.82 -0.09 -34.23
N GLY A 399 14.96 -0.01 -34.90
CA GLY A 399 16.24 -0.55 -34.41
C GLY A 399 16.67 0.11 -33.10
N GLU A 400 16.61 1.44 -33.03
CA GLU A 400 16.93 2.21 -31.82
C GLU A 400 16.01 1.83 -30.64
N LEU A 401 14.70 1.62 -30.90
CA LEU A 401 13.78 1.15 -29.89
C LEU A 401 14.19 -0.23 -29.36
N ILE A 402 14.49 -1.19 -30.24
CA ILE A 402 14.83 -2.56 -29.85
C ILE A 402 16.13 -2.55 -29.04
N GLU A 403 17.16 -1.90 -29.54
CA GLU A 403 18.49 -1.84 -28.90
C GLU A 403 18.42 -1.23 -27.50
N ARG A 404 17.75 -0.09 -27.32
CA ARG A 404 17.63 0.56 -26.01
C ARG A 404 16.77 -0.23 -25.05
N MET A 405 15.66 -0.81 -25.50
CA MET A 405 14.78 -1.61 -24.65
C MET A 405 15.44 -2.90 -24.15
N GLU A 406 16.40 -3.47 -24.88
CA GLU A 406 17.19 -4.60 -24.42
C GLU A 406 18.20 -4.21 -23.33
N LEU A 407 18.73 -2.98 -23.38
CA LEU A 407 19.61 -2.44 -22.35
C LEU A 407 18.93 -2.23 -21.00
N TRP A 408 17.60 -2.16 -20.97
CA TRP A 408 16.84 -1.92 -19.72
C TRP A 408 17.04 -3.02 -18.66
N HIS A 409 17.33 -4.27 -19.08
CA HIS A 409 17.67 -5.38 -18.21
C HIS A 409 19.11 -5.86 -18.47
N LYS A 410 20.08 -4.95 -18.34
CA LYS A 410 21.49 -5.33 -18.44
C LYS A 410 21.88 -6.23 -17.27
N ASN A 411 21.67 -7.53 -17.46
CA ASN A 411 22.03 -8.54 -16.47
C ASN A 411 23.54 -8.77 -16.59
N GLN A 412 24.35 -8.12 -15.75
CA GLN A 412 25.81 -8.23 -15.72
C GLN A 412 26.29 -9.70 -15.67
N TYR A 413 25.49 -10.59 -15.07
CA TYR A 413 25.78 -12.04 -15.03
C TYR A 413 25.71 -12.72 -16.40
N ARG A 414 24.81 -12.29 -17.31
CA ARG A 414 24.69 -12.87 -18.65
C ARG A 414 25.93 -12.61 -19.50
N THR A 415 26.48 -11.42 -19.44
CA THR A 415 27.68 -11.02 -20.21
C THR A 415 28.90 -11.81 -19.74
N PHE A 416 29.04 -12.05 -18.43
CA PHE A 416 30.17 -12.78 -17.88
C PHE A 416 30.13 -14.30 -18.19
N ALA A 417 28.95 -14.91 -18.14
CA ALA A 417 28.79 -16.34 -18.39
C ALA A 417 29.02 -16.70 -19.88
N LEU A 418 28.49 -15.86 -20.79
CA LEU A 418 28.62 -16.07 -22.23
C LEU A 418 30.03 -15.76 -22.74
N ALA A 419 30.74 -14.77 -22.16
CA ALA A 419 32.12 -14.45 -22.53
C ALA A 419 33.14 -15.56 -22.24
N LYS A 420 32.80 -16.51 -21.37
CA LYS A 420 33.66 -17.67 -21.03
C LYS A 420 33.35 -18.93 -21.85
N MET A 421 32.39 -18.87 -22.78
CA MET A 421 32.07 -20.02 -23.63
C MET A 421 33.15 -20.24 -24.69
N GLU A 422 33.55 -21.47 -24.86
CA GLU A 422 34.56 -21.92 -25.85
C GLU A 422 33.99 -23.01 -26.74
N GLY A 423 34.68 -23.28 -27.87
CA GLY A 423 34.36 -24.38 -28.78
C GLY A 423 33.09 -24.16 -29.60
N GLU A 424 32.30 -25.21 -29.76
CA GLU A 424 31.10 -25.22 -30.61
C GLU A 424 30.01 -24.28 -30.12
N ASN A 425 29.87 -24.13 -28.79
CA ASN A 425 28.93 -23.21 -28.19
C ASN A 425 29.29 -21.74 -28.47
N ARG A 426 30.59 -21.42 -28.60
CA ARG A 426 31.03 -20.06 -28.97
C ARG A 426 30.67 -19.75 -30.41
N ARG A 427 30.80 -20.70 -31.32
CA ARG A 427 30.39 -20.52 -32.73
C ARG A 427 28.91 -20.24 -32.87
N VAL A 428 28.06 -20.95 -32.16
CA VAL A 428 26.61 -20.71 -32.16
C VAL A 428 26.29 -19.31 -31.64
N LEU A 429 27.04 -18.85 -30.65
CA LEU A 429 26.85 -17.49 -30.08
C LEU A 429 27.27 -16.42 -31.09
N ASP A 430 28.43 -16.57 -31.72
CA ASP A 430 28.97 -15.64 -32.71
C ASP A 430 28.04 -15.58 -33.96
N GLU A 431 27.48 -16.70 -34.39
CA GLU A 431 26.50 -16.76 -35.47
C GLU A 431 25.19 -16.07 -35.10
N TYR A 432 24.71 -16.27 -33.86
CA TYR A 432 23.54 -15.57 -33.34
C TYR A 432 23.77 -14.04 -33.26
N GLU A 433 24.92 -13.61 -32.73
CA GLU A 433 25.25 -12.17 -32.60
C GLU A 433 25.31 -11.52 -34.00
N GLN A 434 25.89 -12.20 -35.00
CA GLN A 434 25.98 -11.69 -36.38
C GLN A 434 24.59 -11.57 -37.04
N LEU A 435 23.74 -12.59 -36.89
CA LEU A 435 22.36 -12.55 -37.39
C LEU A 435 21.53 -11.44 -36.70
N TYR A 436 21.76 -11.24 -35.41
CA TYR A 436 21.07 -10.22 -34.65
C TYR A 436 21.51 -8.80 -35.03
N GLU A 437 22.80 -8.58 -35.28
CA GLU A 437 23.30 -7.29 -35.79
C GLU A 437 22.74 -6.97 -37.18
N ASN A 438 22.69 -7.92 -38.09
CA ASN A 438 22.07 -7.76 -39.42
C ASN A 438 20.56 -7.38 -39.28
N PHE A 439 19.86 -8.06 -38.37
CA PHE A 439 18.45 -7.73 -38.07
C PHE A 439 18.29 -6.29 -37.54
N LEU A 440 19.17 -5.87 -36.64
CA LEU A 440 19.13 -4.52 -36.10
C LEU A 440 19.41 -3.46 -37.18
N GLU A 441 20.34 -3.70 -38.11
CA GLU A 441 20.62 -2.80 -39.24
C GLU A 441 19.39 -2.65 -40.14
N GLU A 442 18.69 -3.73 -40.49
CA GLU A 442 17.45 -3.65 -41.24
C GLU A 442 16.35 -2.85 -40.48
N MET A 443 16.26 -3.01 -39.16
CA MET A 443 15.29 -2.30 -38.33
C MET A 443 15.63 -0.81 -38.14
N ARG A 444 16.90 -0.41 -38.26
CA ARG A 444 17.33 1.00 -38.24
C ARG A 444 16.89 1.78 -39.49
N GLU A 445 16.60 1.11 -40.60
CA GLU A 445 16.03 1.74 -41.78
C GLU A 445 14.53 2.10 -41.59
N VAL A 446 13.84 1.46 -40.66
CA VAL A 446 12.41 1.68 -40.41
C VAL A 446 12.20 2.87 -39.49
N LYS A 447 11.94 4.04 -40.09
CA LYS A 447 11.63 5.26 -39.36
C LYS A 447 10.23 5.17 -38.71
N LEU A 448 10.12 5.63 -37.45
CA LEU A 448 8.85 5.66 -36.70
C LEU A 448 7.98 6.89 -37.05
N ARG A 449 8.56 7.86 -37.78
CA ARG A 449 7.82 8.97 -38.39
C ARG A 449 7.57 8.63 -39.87
N ASN A 450 6.32 8.71 -40.30
CA ASN A 450 6.02 8.75 -41.76
C ASN A 450 6.34 10.17 -42.27
N GLU A 451 6.88 10.25 -43.46
CA GLU A 451 7.01 11.48 -44.24
C GLU A 451 5.68 12.21 -44.40
#